data_976c0bac59759b26101cf4a29ecafa68
#
_entry.id   976c0bac59759b26101cf4a29ecafa68
#
_cell.length_a   1.000
_cell.length_b   1.000
_cell.length_c   1.000
_cell.angle_alpha   90.00
_cell.angle_beta   90.00
_cell.angle_gamma   90.00
#
_symmetry.space_group_name_H-M   'P 1'
#
loop_
_entity.id
_entity.type
_entity.pdbx_description
1 polymer ?
#
loop_
_entity_poly.entity_id
_entity_poly.type
_entity_poly.pdbx_seq_one_letter_code
_entity_poly.pdbx_strand_id
1 'polypeptide(L)'
;MSRAAAGKARRRNENPNSTLRHRMSSISDTGMEFSFNRVAAMVRRYWYLLRSSWPRILDLIYWPTVQMLMWGFLQVYVSQNAGFFAQAGGVFIGAVLLWDILFRGQLGFSISFLEEMYARNLGNIMMSPLRPTEFLLALMIMSLVRLSIGMIPVSLLAIAFFGFNLWALGLALAAFFANLILTSWAVGIFVAGLLLRNGLGAESMAWTIMFLFLPLTCVYYPVSVLPGWLQYFAWALPPTYVFEGMRALVIDHVFRADLMAQAFAFNVVLFAAASFAFLRLLQSARVQGSLLQTSE
;
A
#
# COMPACT_ATOMS: atom_id res chain seq x y z
N MET A 1 -68.23 34.40 4.52
CA MET A 1 -67.80 32.99 4.49
C MET A 1 -67.13 32.67 3.12
N SER A 2 -65.98 33.23 2.78
CA SER A 2 -65.39 32.96 1.44
C SER A 2 -63.84 32.99 1.37
N ARG A 3 -63.11 32.97 2.47
CA ARG A 3 -61.62 32.89 2.44
C ARG A 3 -61.04 31.57 2.95
N ALA A 4 -61.85 30.72 3.61
CA ALA A 4 -61.37 29.40 4.14
C ALA A 4 -61.44 28.26 3.12
N ALA A 5 -62.24 28.39 2.04
CA ALA A 5 -62.40 27.33 1.03
C ALA A 5 -61.27 27.33 -0.01
N ALA A 6 -60.61 28.47 -0.29
CA ALA A 6 -59.54 28.57 -1.28
C ALA A 6 -58.19 27.98 -0.79
N GLY A 7 -57.93 27.92 0.53
CA GLY A 7 -56.71 27.37 1.10
C GLY A 7 -56.67 25.85 1.12
N LYS A 8 -57.83 25.18 1.14
CA LYS A 8 -57.94 23.72 1.20
C LYS A 8 -57.82 23.04 -0.18
N ALA A 9 -58.13 23.78 -1.27
CA ALA A 9 -58.06 23.26 -2.64
C ALA A 9 -56.60 23.27 -3.17
N ARG A 10 -55.75 24.17 -2.66
CA ARG A 10 -54.34 24.27 -3.13
C ARG A 10 -53.44 23.15 -2.59
N ARG A 11 -53.75 22.52 -1.47
CA ARG A 11 -53.01 21.40 -0.90
C ARG A 11 -53.33 20.02 -1.49
N ARG A 12 -54.33 19.92 -2.36
CA ARG A 12 -54.80 18.62 -2.89
C ARG A 12 -54.18 18.25 -4.23
N ASN A 13 -53.32 19.09 -4.78
CA ASN A 13 -52.72 18.88 -6.12
C ASN A 13 -51.20 18.73 -6.09
N GLU A 14 -50.57 18.54 -4.93
CA GLU A 14 -49.17 18.11 -4.90
C GLU A 14 -49.15 16.61 -5.21
N ASN A 15 -48.70 16.31 -6.42
CA ASN A 15 -48.54 14.93 -6.92
C ASN A 15 -47.60 14.16 -5.96
N PRO A 16 -48.10 13.11 -5.23
CA PRO A 16 -47.26 12.36 -4.28
C PRO A 16 -46.01 11.77 -4.95
N ASN A 17 -46.03 11.59 -6.27
CA ASN A 17 -44.89 11.11 -7.04
C ASN A 17 -43.79 12.17 -7.26
N SER A 18 -44.11 13.47 -7.14
CA SER A 18 -43.08 14.51 -7.25
C SER A 18 -42.25 14.63 -5.95
N THR A 19 -42.88 14.49 -4.81
CA THR A 19 -42.19 14.46 -3.49
C THR A 19 -41.40 13.19 -3.29
N LEU A 20 -41.87 12.05 -3.80
CA LEU A 20 -41.09 10.80 -3.80
C LEU A 20 -39.90 10.88 -4.77
N ARG A 21 -40.07 11.43 -5.98
CA ARG A 21 -38.97 11.64 -6.93
C ARG A 21 -37.91 12.61 -6.37
N HIS A 22 -38.33 13.71 -5.73
CA HIS A 22 -37.38 14.63 -5.07
C HIS A 22 -36.67 14.00 -3.87
N ARG A 23 -37.35 13.16 -3.07
CA ARG A 23 -36.69 12.38 -2.02
C ARG A 23 -35.76 11.30 -2.57
N MET A 24 -36.16 10.61 -3.64
CA MET A 24 -35.30 9.60 -4.26
C MET A 24 -34.10 10.22 -4.98
N SER A 25 -34.24 11.40 -5.62
CA SER A 25 -33.09 12.11 -6.20
C SER A 25 -32.14 12.66 -5.13
N SER A 26 -32.66 13.17 -3.99
CA SER A 26 -31.81 13.61 -2.89
C SER A 26 -31.08 12.45 -2.18
N ILE A 27 -31.67 11.26 -2.15
CA ILE A 27 -31.03 10.05 -1.61
C ILE A 27 -29.98 9.51 -2.60
N SER A 28 -30.21 9.63 -3.92
CA SER A 28 -29.23 9.21 -4.92
C SER A 28 -28.01 10.15 -5.01
N ASP A 29 -28.20 11.45 -4.79
CA ASP A 29 -27.10 12.42 -4.83
C ASP A 29 -26.22 12.36 -3.58
N THR A 30 -26.81 12.13 -2.39
CA THR A 30 -26.02 11.99 -1.14
C THR A 30 -25.15 10.73 -1.09
N GLY A 31 -25.46 9.71 -1.93
CA GLY A 31 -24.65 8.47 -2.04
C GLY A 31 -23.44 8.61 -2.97
N MET A 32 -23.34 9.68 -3.74
CA MET A 32 -22.33 9.85 -4.79
C MET A 32 -21.14 10.74 -4.42
N GLU A 33 -21.12 11.37 -3.25
CA GLU A 33 -19.97 12.16 -2.79
C GLU A 33 -18.96 11.33 -2.01
N PHE A 34 -17.66 11.64 -2.21
CA PHE A 34 -16.57 11.05 -1.43
C PHE A 34 -16.69 11.45 0.05
N SER A 35 -16.52 10.50 0.98
CA SER A 35 -16.67 10.78 2.42
C SER A 35 -15.50 10.25 3.24
N PHE A 36 -14.76 11.15 3.84
CA PHE A 36 -13.70 10.79 4.80
C PHE A 36 -14.23 10.04 6.03
N ASN A 37 -15.50 10.26 6.43
CA ASN A 37 -16.09 9.54 7.55
C ASN A 37 -16.23 8.04 7.26
N ARG A 38 -16.56 7.64 6.04
CA ARG A 38 -16.63 6.23 5.63
C ARG A 38 -15.24 5.60 5.62
N VAL A 39 -14.23 6.31 5.11
CA VAL A 39 -12.82 5.88 5.17
C VAL A 39 -12.36 5.70 6.61
N ALA A 40 -12.61 6.70 7.47
CA ALA A 40 -12.25 6.65 8.88
C ALA A 40 -12.96 5.52 9.65
N ALA A 41 -14.20 5.20 9.29
CA ALA A 41 -14.94 4.07 9.87
C ALA A 41 -14.27 2.74 9.52
N MET A 42 -13.85 2.56 8.25
CA MET A 42 -13.13 1.36 7.80
C MET A 42 -11.76 1.24 8.48
N VAL A 43 -10.99 2.32 8.54
CA VAL A 43 -9.69 2.33 9.22
C VAL A 43 -9.84 1.98 10.70
N ARG A 44 -10.85 2.56 11.40
CA ARG A 44 -11.14 2.21 12.82
C ARG A 44 -11.50 0.74 12.97
N ARG A 45 -12.27 0.17 12.06
CA ARG A 45 -12.62 -1.25 12.07
C ARG A 45 -11.36 -2.13 11.96
N TYR A 46 -10.48 -1.84 11.00
CA TYR A 46 -9.20 -2.56 10.87
C TYR A 46 -8.27 -2.37 12.07
N TRP A 47 -8.24 -1.18 12.63
CA TRP A 47 -7.49 -0.90 13.85
C TRP A 47 -7.96 -1.76 15.03
N TYR A 48 -9.27 -1.89 15.23
CA TYR A 48 -9.81 -2.76 16.28
C TYR A 48 -9.48 -4.23 16.03
N LEU A 49 -9.54 -4.71 14.79
CA LEU A 49 -9.16 -6.07 14.44
C LEU A 49 -7.67 -6.33 14.69
N LEU A 50 -6.80 -5.38 14.37
CA LEU A 50 -5.36 -5.49 14.63
C LEU A 50 -5.06 -5.47 16.12
N ARG A 51 -5.62 -4.50 16.86
CA ARG A 51 -5.39 -4.33 18.30
C ARG A 51 -5.91 -5.52 19.12
N SER A 52 -6.94 -6.20 18.68
CA SER A 52 -7.52 -7.35 19.39
C SER A 52 -6.60 -8.58 19.42
N SER A 53 -5.56 -8.61 18.58
CA SER A 53 -4.68 -9.77 18.43
C SER A 53 -3.22 -9.38 18.65
N TRP A 54 -2.71 -9.58 19.87
CA TRP A 54 -1.30 -9.32 20.18
C TRP A 54 -0.29 -10.12 19.31
N PRO A 55 -0.59 -11.39 18.88
CA PRO A 55 0.32 -12.09 17.99
C PRO A 55 0.50 -11.39 16.65
N ARG A 56 -0.53 -10.74 16.11
CA ARG A 56 -0.44 -9.96 14.85
C ARG A 56 0.48 -8.75 15.01
N ILE A 57 0.41 -8.07 16.17
CA ILE A 57 1.29 -6.92 16.44
C ILE A 57 2.73 -7.39 16.58
N LEU A 58 2.94 -8.51 17.28
CA LEU A 58 4.26 -9.11 17.45
C LEU A 58 4.88 -9.52 16.10
N ASP A 59 4.10 -10.14 15.22
CA ASP A 59 4.53 -10.53 13.87
C ASP A 59 5.01 -9.34 13.03
N LEU A 60 4.34 -8.18 13.14
CA LEU A 60 4.73 -6.95 12.47
C LEU A 60 6.14 -6.46 12.89
N ILE A 61 6.56 -6.72 14.13
CA ILE A 61 7.85 -6.29 14.66
C ILE A 61 8.91 -7.39 14.50
N TYR A 62 8.51 -8.65 14.67
CA TYR A 62 9.42 -9.79 14.73
C TYR A 62 10.22 -9.97 13.43
N TRP A 63 9.52 -10.12 12.29
CA TRP A 63 10.20 -10.38 11.03
C TRP A 63 11.15 -9.27 10.56
N PRO A 64 10.80 -7.96 10.64
CA PRO A 64 11.76 -6.90 10.31
C PRO A 64 12.96 -6.91 11.24
N THR A 65 12.74 -7.20 12.53
CA THR A 65 13.83 -7.29 13.51
C THR A 65 14.80 -8.42 13.13
N VAL A 66 14.29 -9.62 12.83
CA VAL A 66 15.13 -10.75 12.39
C VAL A 66 15.93 -10.41 11.14
N GLN A 67 15.29 -9.85 10.13
CA GLN A 67 15.97 -9.42 8.90
C GLN A 67 17.04 -8.37 9.18
N MET A 68 16.71 -7.33 9.94
CA MET A 68 17.64 -6.25 10.29
C MET A 68 18.86 -6.80 11.06
N LEU A 69 18.65 -7.69 12.02
CA LEU A 69 19.76 -8.32 12.76
C LEU A 69 20.63 -9.19 11.86
N MET A 70 20.02 -10.02 11.01
CA MET A 70 20.76 -10.90 10.08
C MET A 70 21.64 -10.08 9.13
N TRP A 71 21.08 -9.11 8.45
CA TRP A 71 21.82 -8.27 7.51
C TRP A 71 22.79 -7.30 8.21
N GLY A 72 22.43 -6.82 9.40
CA GLY A 72 23.31 -5.98 10.20
C GLY A 72 24.56 -6.72 10.67
N PHE A 73 24.42 -7.94 11.17
CA PHE A 73 25.59 -8.77 11.53
C PHE A 73 26.40 -9.19 10.30
N LEU A 74 25.73 -9.49 9.18
CA LEU A 74 26.43 -9.75 7.93
C LEU A 74 27.27 -8.55 7.51
N GLN A 75 26.71 -7.33 7.61
CA GLN A 75 27.45 -6.09 7.33
C GLN A 75 28.68 -5.95 8.24
N VAL A 76 28.55 -6.19 9.54
CA VAL A 76 29.69 -6.15 10.50
C VAL A 76 30.76 -7.17 10.09
N TYR A 77 30.36 -8.40 9.77
CA TYR A 77 31.29 -9.45 9.32
C TYR A 77 32.05 -9.07 8.06
N VAL A 78 31.34 -8.55 7.04
CA VAL A 78 31.95 -8.12 5.77
C VAL A 78 32.89 -6.94 5.96
N SER A 79 32.52 -5.95 6.78
CA SER A 79 33.36 -4.78 7.07
C SER A 79 34.66 -5.12 7.78
N GLN A 80 34.67 -6.16 8.60
CA GLN A 80 35.88 -6.62 9.32
C GLN A 80 36.83 -7.44 8.43
N ASN A 81 36.32 -8.11 7.39
CA ASN A 81 37.10 -9.06 6.59
C ASN A 81 37.49 -8.55 5.20
N ALA A 82 36.87 -7.46 4.73
CA ALA A 82 37.11 -6.93 3.40
C ALA A 82 37.32 -5.40 3.46
N GLY A 83 38.57 -4.97 3.50
CA GLY A 83 38.97 -3.57 3.69
C GLY A 83 38.34 -2.56 2.70
N PHE A 84 38.02 -2.97 1.48
CA PHE A 84 37.29 -2.16 0.50
C PHE A 84 35.82 -1.93 0.86
N PHE A 85 35.17 -2.93 1.47
CA PHE A 85 33.76 -2.85 1.86
C PHE A 85 33.52 -2.12 3.19
N ALA A 86 34.57 -1.76 3.91
CA ALA A 86 34.47 -0.95 5.13
C ALA A 86 33.85 0.44 4.87
N GLN A 87 34.02 0.99 3.65
CA GLN A 87 33.41 2.25 3.23
C GLN A 87 31.90 2.14 2.92
N ALA A 88 31.40 0.93 2.69
CA ALA A 88 29.98 0.68 2.44
C ALA A 88 29.18 0.49 3.76
N GLY A 89 29.73 0.91 4.90
CA GLY A 89 29.09 0.83 6.21
C GLY A 89 27.74 1.53 6.19
N GLY A 90 26.68 0.75 6.46
CA GLY A 90 25.28 1.24 6.47
C GLY A 90 24.48 0.94 5.20
N VAL A 91 25.11 0.61 4.07
CA VAL A 91 24.38 0.33 2.82
C VAL A 91 23.43 -0.87 2.96
N PHE A 92 23.89 -1.98 3.55
CA PHE A 92 23.05 -3.17 3.73
C PHE A 92 21.91 -2.91 4.70
N ILE A 93 22.16 -2.27 5.84
CA ILE A 93 21.11 -1.94 6.82
C ILE A 93 20.13 -0.94 6.21
N GLY A 94 20.62 0.09 5.52
CA GLY A 94 19.80 1.05 4.80
C GLY A 94 18.93 0.38 3.73
N ALA A 95 19.52 -0.52 2.94
CA ALA A 95 18.80 -1.28 1.92
C ALA A 95 17.69 -2.15 2.53
N VAL A 96 17.96 -2.85 3.63
CA VAL A 96 16.96 -3.69 4.33
C VAL A 96 15.81 -2.84 4.88
N LEU A 97 16.12 -1.73 5.54
CA LEU A 97 15.09 -0.87 6.12
C LEU A 97 14.21 -0.22 5.03
N LEU A 98 14.82 0.21 3.92
CA LEU A 98 14.06 0.72 2.78
C LEU A 98 13.26 -0.38 2.06
N TRP A 99 13.84 -1.58 1.93
CA TRP A 99 13.12 -2.74 1.40
C TRP A 99 11.91 -3.09 2.26
N ASP A 100 12.03 -3.03 3.58
CA ASP A 100 10.91 -3.28 4.49
C ASP A 100 9.78 -2.27 4.30
N ILE A 101 10.06 -1.01 3.96
CA ILE A 101 9.03 -0.02 3.61
C ILE A 101 8.21 -0.51 2.40
N LEU A 102 8.90 -0.94 1.35
CA LEU A 102 8.27 -1.45 0.13
C LEU A 102 7.47 -2.74 0.40
N PHE A 103 8.12 -3.72 1.00
CA PHE A 103 7.58 -5.05 1.22
C PHE A 103 6.38 -5.03 2.19
N ARG A 104 6.54 -4.37 3.34
CA ARG A 104 5.49 -4.32 4.36
C ARG A 104 4.37 -3.36 4.00
N GLY A 105 4.67 -2.29 3.27
CA GLY A 105 3.64 -1.42 2.71
C GLY A 105 2.68 -2.19 1.81
N GLN A 106 3.22 -3.02 0.92
CA GLN A 106 2.44 -3.87 0.02
C GLN A 106 1.71 -4.99 0.78
N LEU A 107 2.41 -5.71 1.67
CA LEU A 107 1.79 -6.77 2.47
C LEU A 107 0.70 -6.23 3.40
N GLY A 108 0.92 -5.08 4.05
CA GLY A 108 -0.08 -4.45 4.91
C GLY A 108 -1.37 -4.14 4.17
N PHE A 109 -1.27 -3.71 2.91
CA PHE A 109 -2.41 -3.51 2.02
C PHE A 109 -3.08 -4.86 1.66
N SER A 110 -2.30 -5.82 1.15
CA SER A 110 -2.82 -7.11 0.66
C SER A 110 -3.42 -7.96 1.78
N ILE A 111 -2.80 -8.00 2.97
CA ILE A 111 -3.33 -8.74 4.12
C ILE A 111 -4.66 -8.14 4.58
N SER A 112 -4.79 -6.81 4.63
CA SER A 112 -6.06 -6.18 4.99
C SER A 112 -7.17 -6.48 3.98
N PHE A 113 -6.84 -6.64 2.70
CA PHE A 113 -7.77 -7.08 1.68
C PHE A 113 -8.13 -8.57 1.84
N LEU A 114 -7.14 -9.43 2.07
CA LEU A 114 -7.33 -10.86 2.32
C LEU A 114 -8.18 -11.13 3.55
N GLU A 115 -8.04 -10.34 4.62
CA GLU A 115 -8.87 -10.43 5.83
C GLU A 115 -10.38 -10.30 5.50
N GLU A 116 -10.75 -9.43 4.55
CA GLU A 116 -12.13 -9.31 4.08
C GLU A 116 -12.58 -10.50 3.23
N MET A 117 -11.68 -11.07 2.45
CA MET A 117 -11.96 -12.28 1.68
C MET A 117 -12.17 -13.49 2.58
N TYR A 118 -11.27 -13.72 3.56
CA TYR A 118 -11.40 -14.80 4.54
C TYR A 118 -12.66 -14.68 5.39
N ALA A 119 -13.01 -13.45 5.78
CA ALA A 119 -14.24 -13.18 6.53
C ALA A 119 -15.51 -13.29 5.66
N ARG A 120 -15.38 -13.58 4.35
CA ARG A 120 -16.50 -13.56 3.38
C ARG A 120 -17.32 -12.27 3.41
N ASN A 121 -16.68 -11.16 3.75
CA ASN A 121 -17.35 -9.88 3.99
C ASN A 121 -17.25 -8.93 2.78
N LEU A 122 -16.49 -9.30 1.75
CA LEU A 122 -16.25 -8.44 0.59
C LEU A 122 -17.55 -8.08 -0.14
N GLY A 123 -18.47 -9.05 -0.28
CA GLY A 123 -19.79 -8.82 -0.86
C GLY A 123 -20.60 -7.77 -0.08
N ASN A 124 -20.60 -7.85 1.25
CA ASN A 124 -21.29 -6.88 2.11
C ASN A 124 -20.69 -5.47 1.99
N ILE A 125 -19.36 -5.38 1.92
CA ILE A 125 -18.63 -4.11 1.69
C ILE A 125 -19.03 -3.51 0.35
N MET A 126 -19.11 -4.32 -0.70
CA MET A 126 -19.47 -3.85 -2.05
C MET A 126 -20.96 -3.47 -2.19
N MET A 127 -21.85 -3.98 -1.32
CA MET A 127 -23.24 -3.58 -1.23
C MET A 127 -23.47 -2.37 -0.31
N SER A 128 -22.48 -2.00 0.50
CA SER A 128 -22.53 -0.82 1.36
C SER A 128 -22.39 0.47 0.54
N PRO A 129 -22.73 1.65 1.07
CA PRO A 129 -22.52 2.93 0.40
C PRO A 129 -21.04 3.34 0.28
N LEU A 130 -20.10 2.42 0.57
CA LEU A 130 -18.67 2.61 0.45
C LEU A 130 -18.21 2.52 -1.01
N ARG A 131 -17.51 3.53 -1.51
CA ARG A 131 -16.97 3.50 -2.87
C ARG A 131 -15.71 2.62 -2.93
N PRO A 132 -15.43 1.98 -4.07
CA PRO A 132 -14.18 1.23 -4.26
C PRO A 132 -12.93 2.07 -3.97
N THR A 133 -12.94 3.35 -4.35
CA THR A 133 -11.83 4.28 -4.07
C THR A 133 -11.65 4.59 -2.58
N GLU A 134 -12.75 4.72 -1.82
CA GLU A 134 -12.72 4.90 -0.37
C GLU A 134 -12.22 3.65 0.34
N PHE A 135 -12.62 2.47 -0.16
CA PHE A 135 -12.13 1.20 0.33
C PHE A 135 -10.62 1.06 0.12
N LEU A 136 -10.12 1.32 -1.11
CA LEU A 136 -8.69 1.30 -1.40
C LEU A 136 -7.91 2.29 -0.52
N LEU A 137 -8.44 3.51 -0.33
CA LEU A 137 -7.81 4.51 0.54
C LEU A 137 -7.74 4.04 2.00
N ALA A 138 -8.78 3.39 2.51
CA ALA A 138 -8.76 2.81 3.86
C ALA A 138 -7.67 1.73 3.99
N LEU A 139 -7.48 0.87 2.98
CA LEU A 139 -6.41 -0.13 2.94
C LEU A 139 -5.02 0.53 2.89
N MET A 140 -4.85 1.61 2.10
CA MET A 140 -3.60 2.38 2.04
C MET A 140 -3.25 2.97 3.42
N ILE A 141 -4.21 3.62 4.08
CA ILE A 141 -4.00 4.18 5.43
C ILE A 141 -3.66 3.06 6.42
N MET A 142 -4.36 1.93 6.35
CA MET A 142 -4.09 0.82 7.25
C MET A 142 -2.72 0.18 7.00
N SER A 143 -2.27 0.13 5.74
CA SER A 143 -0.91 -0.32 5.42
C SER A 143 0.16 0.58 6.03
N LEU A 144 -0.04 1.90 6.06
CA LEU A 144 0.85 2.85 6.75
C LEU A 144 0.87 2.61 8.26
N VAL A 145 -0.29 2.36 8.87
CA VAL A 145 -0.39 2.05 10.31
C VAL A 145 0.40 0.78 10.64
N ARG A 146 0.20 -0.29 9.88
CA ARG A 146 0.92 -1.57 10.05
C ARG A 146 2.44 -1.38 9.84
N LEU A 147 2.83 -0.66 8.80
CA LEU A 147 4.22 -0.32 8.51
C LEU A 147 4.86 0.45 9.67
N SER A 148 4.19 1.46 10.20
CA SER A 148 4.71 2.28 11.30
C SER A 148 4.93 1.46 12.58
N ILE A 149 4.00 0.55 12.90
CA ILE A 149 4.12 -0.35 14.06
C ILE A 149 5.37 -1.24 13.96
N GLY A 150 5.70 -1.72 12.74
CA GLY A 150 6.88 -2.55 12.51
C GLY A 150 8.16 -1.74 12.43
N MET A 151 8.17 -0.68 11.60
CA MET A 151 9.39 0.06 11.25
C MET A 151 9.93 0.96 12.35
N ILE A 152 9.08 1.56 13.18
CA ILE A 152 9.56 2.45 14.24
C ILE A 152 10.44 1.68 15.25
N PRO A 153 9.98 0.56 15.84
CA PRO A 153 10.83 -0.22 16.76
C PRO A 153 12.10 -0.71 16.08
N VAL A 154 12.02 -1.22 14.86
CA VAL A 154 13.17 -1.77 14.13
C VAL A 154 14.20 -0.69 13.80
N SER A 155 13.78 0.52 13.40
CA SER A 155 14.70 1.64 13.18
C SER A 155 15.42 2.07 14.46
N LEU A 156 14.75 2.02 15.61
CA LEU A 156 15.38 2.29 16.92
C LEU A 156 16.39 1.18 17.30
N LEU A 157 16.04 -0.09 17.02
CA LEU A 157 16.98 -1.21 17.24
C LEU A 157 18.20 -1.12 16.30
N ALA A 158 18.03 -0.66 15.05
CA ALA A 158 19.15 -0.43 14.12
C ALA A 158 20.14 0.61 14.67
N ILE A 159 19.65 1.67 15.31
CA ILE A 159 20.50 2.65 16.01
C ILE A 159 21.22 1.98 17.18
N ALA A 160 20.50 1.21 18.02
CA ALA A 160 21.07 0.61 19.24
C ALA A 160 22.13 -0.46 18.96
N PHE A 161 21.90 -1.32 17.96
CA PHE A 161 22.80 -2.45 17.66
C PHE A 161 23.93 -2.09 16.69
N PHE A 162 23.67 -1.22 15.72
CA PHE A 162 24.59 -0.97 14.60
C PHE A 162 24.97 0.50 14.45
N GLY A 163 24.44 1.40 15.28
CA GLY A 163 24.68 2.84 15.16
C GLY A 163 24.10 3.47 13.88
N PHE A 164 23.31 2.72 13.11
CA PHE A 164 22.73 3.20 11.87
C PHE A 164 21.44 3.97 12.13
N ASN A 165 21.47 5.28 11.87
CA ASN A 165 20.33 6.15 12.05
C ASN A 165 19.64 6.47 10.72
N LEU A 166 18.56 5.74 10.41
CA LEU A 166 17.74 5.97 9.20
C LEU A 166 17.19 7.40 9.16
N TRP A 167 16.83 7.95 10.31
CA TRP A 167 16.23 9.30 10.41
C TRP A 167 17.23 10.42 10.11
N ALA A 168 18.54 10.16 10.20
CA ALA A 168 19.59 11.11 9.84
C ALA A 168 19.60 11.42 8.32
N LEU A 169 18.97 10.60 7.50
CA LEU A 169 18.79 10.89 6.06
C LEU A 169 17.83 12.07 5.81
N GLY A 170 17.08 12.53 6.81
CA GLY A 170 16.26 13.73 6.75
C GLY A 170 15.26 13.76 5.58
N LEU A 171 15.31 14.80 4.75
CA LEU A 171 14.41 14.95 3.58
C LEU A 171 14.64 13.87 2.51
N ALA A 172 15.82 13.32 2.40
CA ALA A 172 16.08 12.20 1.48
C ALA A 172 15.25 10.97 1.87
N LEU A 173 15.14 10.67 3.17
CA LEU A 173 14.27 9.59 3.65
C LEU A 173 12.82 9.82 3.26
N ALA A 174 12.31 11.05 3.35
CA ALA A 174 10.96 11.36 2.94
C ALA A 174 10.74 11.11 1.44
N ALA A 175 11.71 11.44 0.59
CA ALA A 175 11.66 11.16 -0.85
C ALA A 175 11.71 9.65 -1.15
N PHE A 176 12.58 8.90 -0.46
CA PHE A 176 12.65 7.44 -0.57
C PHE A 176 11.35 6.79 -0.10
N PHE A 177 10.86 7.17 1.07
CA PHE A 177 9.62 6.68 1.64
C PHE A 177 8.42 6.91 0.71
N ALA A 178 8.25 8.14 0.19
CA ALA A 178 7.16 8.48 -0.70
C ALA A 178 7.16 7.62 -1.96
N ASN A 179 8.33 7.43 -2.59
CA ASN A 179 8.45 6.60 -3.78
C ASN A 179 8.19 5.12 -3.49
N LEU A 180 8.74 4.57 -2.42
CA LEU A 180 8.57 3.17 -2.06
C LEU A 180 7.13 2.85 -1.65
N ILE A 181 6.47 3.73 -0.90
CA ILE A 181 5.09 3.50 -0.49
C ILE A 181 4.10 3.61 -1.66
N LEU A 182 4.36 4.50 -2.62
CA LEU A 182 3.57 4.58 -3.86
C LEU A 182 3.70 3.29 -4.68
N THR A 183 4.91 2.75 -4.84
CA THR A 183 5.10 1.44 -5.47
C THR A 183 4.38 0.33 -4.69
N SER A 184 4.49 0.32 -3.36
CA SER A 184 3.82 -0.64 -2.48
C SER A 184 2.31 -0.67 -2.71
N TRP A 185 1.69 0.50 -2.75
CA TRP A 185 0.26 0.63 -2.99
C TRP A 185 -0.13 0.21 -4.41
N ALA A 186 0.66 0.57 -5.41
CA ALA A 186 0.40 0.15 -6.78
C ALA A 186 0.42 -1.38 -6.91
N VAL A 187 1.44 -2.05 -6.35
CA VAL A 187 1.53 -3.51 -6.33
C VAL A 187 0.40 -4.13 -5.50
N GLY A 188 0.08 -3.54 -4.34
CA GLY A 188 -1.02 -3.99 -3.48
C GLY A 188 -2.39 -3.94 -4.17
N ILE A 189 -2.68 -2.83 -4.89
CA ILE A 189 -3.90 -2.68 -5.69
C ILE A 189 -3.96 -3.72 -6.80
N PHE A 190 -2.84 -3.96 -7.50
CA PHE A 190 -2.78 -4.97 -8.55
C PHE A 190 -3.04 -6.38 -8.01
N VAL A 191 -2.39 -6.73 -6.89
CA VAL A 191 -2.61 -8.01 -6.18
C VAL A 191 -4.05 -8.17 -5.73
N ALA A 192 -4.67 -7.12 -5.16
CA ALA A 192 -6.08 -7.15 -4.79
C ALA A 192 -7.00 -7.40 -6.00
N GLY A 193 -6.68 -6.83 -7.16
CA GLY A 193 -7.37 -7.12 -8.42
C GLY A 193 -7.25 -8.59 -8.84
N LEU A 194 -6.06 -9.18 -8.73
CA LEU A 194 -5.85 -10.60 -9.01
C LEU A 194 -6.64 -11.50 -8.06
N LEU A 195 -6.66 -11.16 -6.77
CA LEU A 195 -7.43 -11.87 -5.75
C LEU A 195 -8.94 -11.82 -6.04
N LEU A 196 -9.47 -10.70 -6.50
CA LEU A 196 -10.88 -10.56 -6.92
C LEU A 196 -11.23 -11.51 -8.06
N ARG A 197 -10.31 -11.70 -9.00
CA ARG A 197 -10.53 -12.54 -10.18
C ARG A 197 -10.33 -14.03 -9.89
N ASN A 198 -9.26 -14.36 -9.19
CA ASN A 198 -8.79 -15.75 -9.04
C ASN A 198 -9.13 -16.35 -7.66
N GLY A 199 -9.78 -15.59 -6.78
CA GLY A 199 -10.12 -16.05 -5.43
C GLY A 199 -8.89 -16.21 -4.52
N LEU A 200 -9.07 -16.93 -3.41
CA LEU A 200 -8.02 -17.17 -2.42
C LEU A 200 -6.84 -17.98 -2.95
N GLY A 201 -7.02 -18.75 -4.03
CA GLY A 201 -5.92 -19.47 -4.69
C GLY A 201 -4.78 -18.56 -5.19
N ALA A 202 -5.06 -17.27 -5.39
CA ALA A 202 -4.05 -16.28 -5.78
C ALA A 202 -3.35 -15.59 -4.58
N GLU A 203 -3.59 -16.05 -3.35
CA GLU A 203 -2.98 -15.45 -2.14
C GLU A 203 -1.44 -15.41 -2.23
N SER A 204 -0.83 -16.49 -2.71
CA SER A 204 0.62 -16.58 -2.89
C SER A 204 1.19 -15.49 -3.80
N MET A 205 0.39 -14.89 -4.69
CA MET A 205 0.83 -13.80 -5.57
C MET A 205 1.27 -12.56 -4.80
N ALA A 206 0.68 -12.30 -3.62
CA ALA A 206 1.09 -11.20 -2.76
C ALA A 206 2.57 -11.31 -2.34
N TRP A 207 3.04 -12.51 -2.11
CA TRP A 207 4.42 -12.82 -1.71
C TRP A 207 5.33 -12.97 -2.94
N THR A 208 4.88 -13.72 -3.95
CA THR A 208 5.67 -14.04 -5.14
C THR A 208 6.11 -12.79 -5.89
N ILE A 209 5.21 -11.82 -6.09
CA ILE A 209 5.55 -10.57 -6.78
C ILE A 209 6.63 -9.81 -6.03
N MET A 210 6.56 -9.74 -4.71
CA MET A 210 7.56 -9.04 -3.90
C MET A 210 8.91 -9.76 -3.90
N PHE A 211 8.92 -11.08 -3.80
CA PHE A 211 10.18 -11.85 -3.92
C PHE A 211 10.80 -11.73 -5.30
N LEU A 212 10.01 -11.58 -6.36
CA LEU A 212 10.51 -11.28 -7.70
C LEU A 212 11.11 -9.86 -7.79
N PHE A 213 10.52 -8.90 -7.09
CA PHE A 213 11.05 -7.53 -7.06
C PHE A 213 12.42 -7.46 -6.38
N LEU A 214 12.68 -8.27 -5.36
CA LEU A 214 13.91 -8.23 -4.59
C LEU A 214 15.19 -8.27 -5.45
N PRO A 215 15.40 -9.26 -6.33
CA PRO A 215 16.56 -9.27 -7.21
C PRO A 215 16.47 -8.24 -8.34
N LEU A 216 15.27 -7.96 -8.88
CA LEU A 216 15.13 -7.06 -10.01
C LEU A 216 15.35 -5.59 -9.65
N THR A 217 14.96 -5.17 -8.45
CA THR A 217 15.13 -3.78 -8.00
C THR A 217 16.51 -3.49 -7.42
N CYS A 218 17.43 -4.45 -7.48
CA CYS A 218 18.82 -4.29 -7.07
C CYS A 218 19.00 -3.75 -5.64
N VAL A 219 18.24 -4.32 -4.70
CA VAL A 219 18.21 -3.87 -3.29
C VAL A 219 19.61 -3.90 -2.67
N TYR A 220 20.36 -5.00 -2.85
CA TYR A 220 21.63 -5.25 -2.17
C TYR A 220 22.88 -5.03 -3.03
N TYR A 221 22.72 -4.82 -4.33
CA TYR A 221 23.82 -4.64 -5.30
C TYR A 221 23.46 -3.58 -6.34
N PRO A 222 24.43 -2.94 -6.98
CA PRO A 222 24.16 -1.96 -8.01
C PRO A 222 23.62 -2.61 -9.30
N VAL A 223 22.88 -1.85 -10.10
CA VAL A 223 22.29 -2.33 -11.37
C VAL A 223 23.36 -2.85 -12.34
N SER A 224 24.56 -2.31 -12.28
CA SER A 224 25.70 -2.72 -13.14
C SER A 224 26.12 -4.19 -12.97
N VAL A 225 25.74 -4.85 -11.88
CA VAL A 225 26.01 -6.28 -11.62
C VAL A 225 25.10 -7.19 -12.46
N LEU A 226 23.91 -6.68 -12.83
CA LEU A 226 22.96 -7.46 -13.62
C LEU A 226 23.44 -7.64 -15.08
N PRO A 227 23.09 -8.76 -15.73
CA PRO A 227 23.24 -8.89 -17.18
C PRO A 227 22.55 -7.76 -17.93
N GLY A 228 23.15 -7.29 -19.05
CA GLY A 228 22.64 -6.10 -19.74
C GLY A 228 21.16 -6.13 -20.11
N TRP A 229 20.63 -7.29 -20.53
CA TRP A 229 19.20 -7.43 -20.83
C TRP A 229 18.31 -7.27 -19.59
N LEU A 230 18.78 -7.67 -18.39
CA LEU A 230 18.03 -7.57 -17.14
C LEU A 230 18.05 -6.15 -16.58
N GLN A 231 19.08 -5.36 -16.89
CA GLN A 231 19.16 -3.95 -16.48
C GLN A 231 17.99 -3.12 -17.03
N TYR A 232 17.50 -3.41 -18.25
CA TYR A 232 16.32 -2.73 -18.80
C TYR A 232 15.07 -2.97 -17.95
N PHE A 233 14.87 -4.20 -17.47
CA PHE A 233 13.76 -4.51 -16.58
C PHE A 233 13.95 -3.86 -15.20
N ALA A 234 15.17 -3.84 -14.68
CA ALA A 234 15.47 -3.16 -13.43
C ALA A 234 15.12 -1.67 -13.49
N TRP A 235 15.55 -0.97 -14.54
CA TRP A 235 15.26 0.45 -14.72
C TRP A 235 13.78 0.75 -15.06
N ALA A 236 12.98 -0.23 -15.44
CA ALA A 236 11.53 -0.07 -15.57
C ALA A 236 10.81 -0.03 -14.21
N LEU A 237 11.48 -0.42 -13.12
CA LEU A 237 10.89 -0.51 -11.78
C LEU A 237 11.27 0.71 -10.93
N PRO A 238 10.30 1.48 -10.39
CA PRO A 238 10.56 2.66 -9.57
C PRO A 238 11.50 2.44 -8.37
N PRO A 239 11.42 1.30 -7.63
CA PRO A 239 12.31 1.08 -6.49
C PRO A 239 13.80 1.02 -6.84
N THR A 240 14.16 0.62 -8.06
CA THR A 240 15.55 0.58 -8.52
C THR A 240 16.22 1.95 -8.40
N TYR A 241 15.51 3.01 -8.81
CA TYR A 241 16.00 4.39 -8.69
C TYR A 241 16.19 4.81 -7.23
N VAL A 242 15.31 4.32 -6.35
CA VAL A 242 15.40 4.62 -4.90
C VAL A 242 16.62 3.93 -4.30
N PHE A 243 16.88 2.66 -4.61
CA PHE A 243 18.04 1.94 -4.09
C PHE A 243 19.36 2.46 -4.65
N GLU A 244 19.42 2.87 -5.93
CA GLU A 244 20.59 3.55 -6.49
C GLU A 244 20.78 4.93 -5.85
N GLY A 245 19.70 5.69 -5.64
CA GLY A 245 19.77 6.98 -4.96
C GLY A 245 20.22 6.85 -3.49
N MET A 246 19.79 5.80 -2.79
CA MET A 246 20.23 5.49 -1.43
C MET A 246 21.74 5.18 -1.40
N ARG A 247 22.24 4.36 -2.34
CA ARG A 247 23.67 4.05 -2.45
C ARG A 247 24.49 5.31 -2.70
N ALA A 248 24.08 6.15 -3.64
CA ALA A 248 24.76 7.43 -3.91
C ALA A 248 24.79 8.34 -2.66
N LEU A 249 23.69 8.36 -1.88
CA LEU A 249 23.64 9.16 -0.66
C LEU A 249 24.53 8.60 0.45
N VAL A 250 24.57 7.28 0.65
CA VAL A 250 25.33 6.65 1.74
C VAL A 250 26.81 6.57 1.42
N ILE A 251 27.20 6.31 0.15
CA ILE A 251 28.60 6.13 -0.26
C ILE A 251 29.23 7.47 -0.67
N ASP A 252 28.55 8.21 -1.56
CA ASP A 252 29.08 9.41 -2.19
C ASP A 252 28.64 10.70 -1.49
N HIS A 253 27.75 10.60 -0.50
CA HIS A 253 27.12 11.72 0.21
C HIS A 253 26.38 12.69 -0.71
N VAL A 254 25.89 12.21 -1.88
CA VAL A 254 25.18 13.00 -2.89
C VAL A 254 23.73 12.56 -2.99
N PHE A 255 22.81 13.48 -2.74
CA PHE A 255 21.38 13.23 -2.97
C PHE A 255 21.04 13.40 -4.46
N ARG A 256 20.63 12.34 -5.10
CA ARG A 256 20.26 12.27 -6.52
C ARG A 256 18.76 12.57 -6.71
N ALA A 257 18.43 13.86 -6.79
CA ALA A 257 17.05 14.31 -7.00
C ALA A 257 16.47 13.86 -8.35
N ASP A 258 17.34 13.74 -9.37
CA ASP A 258 17.00 13.23 -10.70
C ASP A 258 16.44 11.80 -10.65
N LEU A 259 17.09 10.92 -9.90
CA LEU A 259 16.60 9.53 -9.71
C LEU A 259 15.26 9.50 -8.97
N MET A 260 15.06 10.37 -7.97
CA MET A 260 13.80 10.45 -7.24
C MET A 260 12.65 10.96 -8.12
N ALA A 261 12.91 11.93 -8.98
CA ALA A 261 11.93 12.43 -9.94
C ALA A 261 11.55 11.36 -10.97
N GLN A 262 12.51 10.59 -11.48
CA GLN A 262 12.25 9.47 -12.39
C GLN A 262 11.45 8.37 -11.68
N ALA A 263 11.83 7.97 -10.45
CA ALA A 263 11.06 7.03 -9.64
C ALA A 263 9.61 7.48 -9.48
N PHE A 264 9.39 8.76 -9.18
CA PHE A 264 8.04 9.31 -9.01
C PHE A 264 7.24 9.26 -10.32
N ALA A 265 7.84 9.62 -11.45
CA ALA A 265 7.18 9.56 -12.75
C ALA A 265 6.74 8.13 -13.11
N PHE A 266 7.63 7.14 -12.94
CA PHE A 266 7.29 5.73 -13.13
C PHE A 266 6.23 5.23 -12.12
N ASN A 267 6.27 5.71 -10.87
CA ASN A 267 5.27 5.39 -9.86
C ASN A 267 3.87 5.89 -10.25
N VAL A 268 3.75 7.10 -10.82
CA VAL A 268 2.47 7.64 -11.29
C VAL A 268 1.89 6.72 -12.37
N VAL A 269 2.71 6.30 -13.33
CA VAL A 269 2.29 5.38 -14.40
C VAL A 269 1.88 4.03 -13.82
N LEU A 270 2.70 3.45 -12.94
CA LEU A 270 2.44 2.15 -12.32
C LEU A 270 1.15 2.18 -11.49
N PHE A 271 0.94 3.23 -10.69
CA PHE A 271 -0.23 3.40 -9.86
C PHE A 271 -1.51 3.57 -10.70
N ALA A 272 -1.44 4.35 -11.78
CA ALA A 272 -2.55 4.51 -12.72
C ALA A 272 -2.90 3.18 -13.41
N ALA A 273 -1.89 2.44 -13.88
CA ALA A 273 -2.06 1.14 -14.51
C ALA A 273 -2.68 0.11 -13.54
N ALA A 274 -2.17 0.04 -12.30
CA ALA A 274 -2.69 -0.85 -11.26
C ALA A 274 -4.13 -0.52 -10.89
N SER A 275 -4.45 0.77 -10.72
CA SER A 275 -5.81 1.24 -10.43
C SER A 275 -6.77 0.91 -11.57
N PHE A 276 -6.37 1.12 -12.81
CA PHE A 276 -7.16 0.76 -13.98
C PHE A 276 -7.39 -0.77 -14.05
N ALA A 277 -6.34 -1.56 -13.86
CA ALA A 277 -6.43 -3.01 -13.83
C ALA A 277 -7.39 -3.49 -12.74
N PHE A 278 -7.28 -2.95 -11.53
CA PHE A 278 -8.17 -3.26 -10.41
C PHE A 278 -9.65 -2.98 -10.76
N LEU A 279 -9.95 -1.80 -11.30
CA LEU A 279 -11.32 -1.44 -11.67
C LEU A 279 -11.90 -2.37 -12.75
N ARG A 280 -11.08 -2.76 -13.73
CA ARG A 280 -11.48 -3.74 -14.76
C ARG A 280 -11.73 -5.13 -14.17
N LEU A 281 -10.85 -5.60 -13.29
CA LEU A 281 -10.99 -6.89 -12.62
C LEU A 281 -12.19 -6.90 -11.67
N LEU A 282 -12.43 -5.81 -10.94
CA LEU A 282 -13.62 -5.64 -10.10
C LEU A 282 -14.92 -5.70 -10.92
N GLN A 283 -14.96 -5.03 -12.07
CA GLN A 283 -16.12 -5.12 -12.97
C GLN A 283 -16.33 -6.54 -13.48
N SER A 284 -15.25 -7.23 -13.90
CA SER A 284 -15.32 -8.62 -14.32
C SER A 284 -15.84 -9.54 -13.20
N ALA A 285 -15.34 -9.37 -11.98
CA ALA A 285 -15.77 -10.13 -10.81
C ALA A 285 -17.27 -9.90 -10.47
N ARG A 286 -17.76 -8.67 -10.64
CA ARG A 286 -19.19 -8.35 -10.47
C ARG A 286 -20.07 -9.05 -11.49
N VAL A 287 -19.68 -9.04 -12.77
CA VAL A 287 -20.44 -9.67 -13.86
C VAL A 287 -20.46 -11.19 -13.71
N GLN A 288 -19.36 -11.79 -13.30
CA GLN A 288 -19.23 -13.25 -13.11
C GLN A 288 -19.83 -13.75 -11.79
N GLY A 289 -20.25 -12.86 -10.89
CA GLY A 289 -20.77 -13.22 -9.57
C GLY A 289 -19.72 -13.80 -8.60
N SER A 290 -18.42 -13.76 -8.97
CA SER A 290 -17.33 -14.34 -8.17
C SER A 290 -17.15 -13.67 -6.81
N LEU A 291 -17.70 -12.46 -6.60
CA LEU A 291 -17.72 -11.79 -5.30
C LEU A 291 -18.56 -12.54 -4.23
N LEU A 292 -19.48 -13.40 -4.66
CA LEU A 292 -20.35 -14.21 -3.80
C LEU A 292 -19.88 -15.67 -3.74
N GLN A 293 -19.08 -16.10 -4.71
CA GLN A 293 -18.52 -17.45 -4.77
C GLN A 293 -17.21 -17.48 -3.99
N THR A 294 -17.31 -17.81 -2.73
CA THR A 294 -16.18 -18.09 -1.83
C THR A 294 -15.94 -19.60 -1.74
N SER A 295 -16.09 -20.32 -2.83
CA SER A 295 -15.85 -21.76 -2.86
C SER A 295 -14.62 -22.06 -3.71
N GLU A 296 -13.68 -22.75 -3.04
CA GLU A 296 -12.52 -23.50 -3.51
C GLU A 296 -11.24 -22.72 -3.81
#